data_2c069c6d0f3ec4523873746da9e0f552
#
_entry.id   2c069c6d0f3ec4523873746da9e0f552
#
_cell.length_a   1.000
_cell.length_b   1.000
_cell.length_c   1.000
_cell.angle_alpha   90.00
_cell.angle_beta   90.00
_cell.angle_gamma   90.00
#
_symmetry.space_group_name_H-M   'P 1'
#
loop_
_entity.id
_entity.type
_entity.pdbx_description
1 polymer ?
#
loop_
_entity_poly.entity_id
_entity_poly.type
_entity_poly.pdbx_seq_one_letter_code
_entity_poly.pdbx_strand_id
1 'polypeptide(L)'
;MHLTLALPALNQPDFAKLPATPVPALSQLLRFGTFTPQAARPSEFYGHYLWQGSLLAHAKAQLGLAADAPAAFAAPVWQQMGMHSMSMLAGADIGINMQQAQRLCAGLDDFYQADGWRFLPVRADLWLLVLPALPDWQVPPLPDAIGHNDGTVRAEGRDAAAWLQAQTEIQMWLHSHPLNAERQR
;
A
#
# COMPACT_ATOMS: atom_id res chain seq x y z
N MET A 1 -33.98 9.74 8.96
CA MET A 1 -32.93 9.16 8.10
C MET A 1 -31.67 9.96 8.32
N HIS A 2 -30.58 9.34 8.77
CA HIS A 2 -29.28 10.02 8.93
C HIS A 2 -28.38 9.58 7.78
N LEU A 3 -27.79 10.55 7.09
CA LEU A 3 -26.80 10.33 6.05
C LEU A 3 -25.44 10.84 6.55
N THR A 4 -24.45 9.98 6.55
CA THR A 4 -23.06 10.36 6.83
C THR A 4 -22.29 10.39 5.51
N LEU A 5 -21.67 11.52 5.21
CA LEU A 5 -20.78 11.70 4.08
C LEU A 5 -19.35 11.84 4.61
N ALA A 6 -18.52 10.85 4.33
CA ALA A 6 -17.12 10.85 4.69
C ALA A 6 -16.28 11.44 3.55
N LEU A 7 -15.56 12.52 3.82
CA LEU A 7 -14.75 13.26 2.85
C LEU A 7 -13.28 13.19 3.27
N PRO A 8 -12.46 12.32 2.62
CA PRO A 8 -11.04 12.24 2.94
C PRO A 8 -10.33 13.53 2.52
N ALA A 9 -9.35 13.91 3.31
CA ALA A 9 -8.43 15.01 3.01
C ALA A 9 -9.06 16.42 2.85
N LEU A 10 -10.29 16.63 3.28
CA LEU A 10 -10.96 17.93 3.14
C LEU A 10 -10.23 19.08 3.87
N ASN A 11 -9.48 18.76 4.93
CA ASN A 11 -8.76 19.74 5.76
C ASN A 11 -7.23 19.55 5.68
N GLN A 12 -6.68 19.12 4.57
CA GLN A 12 -5.22 19.09 4.47
C GLN A 12 -4.62 20.50 4.38
N PRO A 13 -3.55 20.80 5.14
CA PRO A 13 -2.93 22.14 5.18
C PRO A 13 -2.48 22.64 3.81
N ASP A 14 -2.09 21.73 2.93
CA ASP A 14 -1.62 22.09 1.58
C ASP A 14 -2.74 22.58 0.65
N PHE A 15 -3.99 22.23 0.94
CA PHE A 15 -5.14 22.77 0.18
C PHE A 15 -5.36 24.26 0.41
N ALA A 16 -4.87 24.82 1.51
CA ALA A 16 -4.94 26.25 1.76
C ALA A 16 -4.15 27.08 0.73
N LYS A 17 -3.23 26.46 0.00
CA LYS A 17 -2.43 27.08 -1.06
C LYS A 17 -3.06 26.97 -2.45
N LEU A 18 -4.11 26.16 -2.60
CA LEU A 18 -4.80 26.01 -3.87
C LEU A 18 -5.85 27.11 -4.03
N PRO A 19 -6.05 27.64 -5.25
CA PRO A 19 -7.12 28.59 -5.50
C PRO A 19 -8.46 27.95 -5.12
N ALA A 20 -9.29 28.68 -4.38
CA ALA A 20 -10.60 28.21 -3.97
C ALA A 20 -11.47 27.90 -5.20
N THR A 21 -11.69 26.61 -5.45
CA THR A 21 -12.63 26.19 -6.50
C THR A 21 -14.03 26.14 -5.89
N PRO A 22 -14.99 26.95 -6.36
CA PRO A 22 -16.33 26.93 -5.81
C PRO A 22 -17.00 25.58 -6.13
N VAL A 23 -17.37 24.85 -5.07
CA VAL A 23 -18.16 23.62 -5.16
C VAL A 23 -19.51 23.86 -4.50
N PRO A 24 -20.52 24.38 -5.23
CA PRO A 24 -21.79 24.80 -4.64
C PRO A 24 -22.51 23.71 -3.86
N ALA A 25 -22.48 22.47 -4.37
CA ALA A 25 -23.09 21.31 -3.71
C ALA A 25 -22.44 21.02 -2.35
N LEU A 26 -21.10 21.08 -2.27
CA LEU A 26 -20.37 20.88 -1.02
C LEU A 26 -20.68 22.02 -0.03
N SER A 27 -20.73 23.25 -0.52
CA SER A 27 -21.09 24.42 0.31
C SER A 27 -22.49 24.28 0.91
N GLN A 28 -23.46 23.75 0.15
CA GLN A 28 -24.80 23.47 0.67
C GLN A 28 -24.78 22.35 1.73
N LEU A 29 -24.06 21.28 1.49
CA LEU A 29 -23.92 20.20 2.46
C LEU A 29 -23.30 20.70 3.77
N LEU A 30 -22.24 21.49 3.71
CA LEU A 30 -21.57 22.06 4.88
C LEU A 30 -22.46 23.07 5.63
N ARG A 31 -23.36 23.79 4.90
CA ARG A 31 -24.28 24.76 5.51
C ARG A 31 -25.39 24.10 6.32
N PHE A 32 -25.88 22.94 5.89
CA PHE A 32 -27.04 22.26 6.51
C PHE A 32 -26.65 20.98 7.27
N GLY A 33 -25.42 20.53 7.14
CA GLY A 33 -24.89 19.37 7.85
C GLY A 33 -24.11 19.73 9.10
N THR A 34 -23.90 18.75 9.96
CA THR A 34 -22.94 18.88 11.07
C THR A 34 -21.58 18.41 10.56
N PHE A 35 -20.60 19.30 10.56
CA PHE A 35 -19.24 18.96 10.20
C PHE A 35 -18.45 18.54 11.43
N THR A 36 -17.93 17.31 11.42
CA THR A 36 -17.08 16.76 12.48
C THR A 36 -15.72 16.43 11.89
N PRO A 37 -14.69 17.28 12.08
CA PRO A 37 -13.34 16.98 11.66
C PRO A 37 -12.79 15.82 12.49
N GLN A 38 -12.20 14.84 11.82
CA GLN A 38 -11.60 13.68 12.43
C GLN A 38 -10.22 13.46 11.85
N ALA A 39 -9.19 13.42 12.70
CA ALA A 39 -7.86 13.04 12.28
C ALA A 39 -7.84 11.52 12.13
N ALA A 40 -7.52 11.04 10.94
CA ALA A 40 -7.38 9.62 10.67
C ALA A 40 -6.28 9.42 9.61
N ARG A 41 -5.54 8.34 9.75
CA ARG A 41 -4.62 7.92 8.68
C ARG A 41 -5.43 7.42 7.48
N PRO A 42 -4.91 7.53 6.25
CA PRO A 42 -5.61 7.02 5.06
C PRO A 42 -6.06 5.56 5.20
N SER A 43 -5.22 4.68 5.73
CA SER A 43 -5.57 3.27 5.95
C SER A 43 -6.73 3.07 6.92
N GLU A 44 -6.79 3.85 8.00
CA GLU A 44 -7.87 3.81 8.98
C GLU A 44 -9.18 4.31 8.36
N PHE A 45 -9.11 5.42 7.63
CA PHE A 45 -10.26 5.99 6.95
C PHE A 45 -10.86 5.00 5.95
N TYR A 46 -10.04 4.46 5.02
CA TYR A 46 -10.52 3.53 4.02
C TYR A 46 -10.96 2.21 4.62
N GLY A 47 -10.27 1.70 5.63
CA GLY A 47 -10.67 0.50 6.36
C GLY A 47 -12.02 0.64 7.06
N HIS A 48 -12.31 1.83 7.62
CA HIS A 48 -13.58 2.08 8.31
C HIS A 48 -14.76 2.24 7.34
N TYR A 49 -14.59 2.98 6.24
CA TYR A 49 -15.71 3.36 5.36
C TYR A 49 -15.90 2.46 4.15
N LEU A 50 -14.83 1.81 3.65
CA LEU A 50 -14.90 1.04 2.40
C LEU A 50 -14.82 -0.47 2.59
N TRP A 51 -14.44 -0.94 3.78
CA TRP A 51 -14.27 -2.36 4.01
C TRP A 51 -14.80 -2.81 5.36
N GLN A 52 -15.52 -3.95 5.37
CA GLN A 52 -15.98 -4.60 6.59
C GLN A 52 -15.23 -5.92 6.78
N GLY A 53 -14.65 -6.10 7.96
CA GLY A 53 -13.90 -7.30 8.32
C GLY A 53 -12.41 -7.22 7.96
N SER A 54 -11.74 -8.37 7.91
CA SER A 54 -10.30 -8.45 7.61
C SER A 54 -10.06 -8.59 6.11
N LEU A 55 -9.45 -7.58 5.51
CA LEU A 55 -9.02 -7.63 4.10
C LEU A 55 -8.01 -8.76 3.87
N LEU A 56 -7.11 -9.00 4.84
CA LEU A 56 -6.15 -10.09 4.77
C LEU A 56 -6.82 -11.47 4.76
N ALA A 57 -7.84 -11.66 5.61
CA ALA A 57 -8.60 -12.92 5.63
C ALA A 57 -9.34 -13.15 4.29
N HIS A 58 -9.91 -12.09 3.71
CA HIS A 58 -10.54 -12.15 2.40
C HIS A 58 -9.54 -12.54 1.30
N ALA A 59 -8.37 -11.91 1.26
CA ALA A 59 -7.34 -12.21 0.28
C ALA A 59 -6.78 -13.64 0.43
N LYS A 60 -6.60 -14.13 1.66
CA LYS A 60 -6.24 -15.53 1.92
C LYS A 60 -7.30 -16.49 1.37
N ALA A 61 -8.57 -16.25 1.66
CA ALA A 61 -9.68 -17.07 1.18
C ALA A 61 -9.76 -17.08 -0.36
N GLN A 62 -9.54 -15.94 -1.01
CA GLN A 62 -9.50 -15.82 -2.47
C GLN A 62 -8.39 -16.67 -3.09
N LEU A 63 -7.26 -16.80 -2.42
CA LEU A 63 -6.11 -17.59 -2.85
C LEU A 63 -6.14 -19.05 -2.35
N GLY A 64 -7.20 -19.46 -1.64
CA GLY A 64 -7.32 -20.82 -1.08
C GLY A 64 -6.33 -21.13 0.04
N LEU A 65 -5.83 -20.10 0.74
CA LEU A 65 -4.92 -20.26 1.87
C LEU A 65 -5.69 -20.55 3.16
N ALA A 66 -5.07 -21.28 4.08
CA ALA A 66 -5.61 -21.48 5.41
C ALA A 66 -5.75 -20.15 6.15
N ALA A 67 -6.80 -20.01 6.96
CA ALA A 67 -7.10 -18.77 7.68
C ALA A 67 -5.97 -18.34 8.63
N ASP A 68 -5.28 -19.31 9.22
CA ASP A 68 -4.16 -19.14 10.16
C ASP A 68 -2.79 -19.03 9.45
N ALA A 69 -2.71 -19.23 8.13
CA ALA A 69 -1.46 -19.10 7.40
C ALA A 69 -0.78 -17.75 7.66
N PRO A 70 0.50 -17.73 8.10
CA PRO A 70 1.23 -16.49 8.29
C PRO A 70 1.38 -15.75 6.96
N ALA A 71 0.79 -14.57 6.85
CA ALA A 71 0.86 -13.79 5.61
C ALA A 71 0.75 -12.29 5.90
N ALA A 72 1.34 -11.49 5.02
CA ALA A 72 1.25 -10.05 5.02
C ALA A 72 0.97 -9.52 3.60
N PHE A 73 0.42 -8.32 3.49
CA PHE A 73 0.33 -7.66 2.19
C PHE A 73 1.70 -7.16 1.74
N ALA A 74 1.98 -7.36 0.47
CA ALA A 74 3.12 -6.80 -0.24
C ALA A 74 2.59 -6.06 -1.47
N ALA A 75 2.82 -4.77 -1.54
CA ALA A 75 2.42 -3.96 -2.68
C ALA A 75 3.69 -3.50 -3.43
N PRO A 76 3.82 -3.83 -4.72
CA PRO A 76 4.90 -3.29 -5.52
C PRO A 76 4.74 -1.77 -5.65
N VAL A 77 5.85 -1.06 -5.54
CA VAL A 77 5.91 0.39 -5.69
C VAL A 77 7.03 0.76 -6.66
N TRP A 78 6.87 1.86 -7.36
CA TRP A 78 7.92 2.47 -8.16
C TRP A 78 8.42 3.70 -7.44
N GLN A 79 9.71 3.71 -7.09
CA GLN A 79 10.37 4.85 -6.48
C GLN A 79 11.15 5.62 -7.53
N GLN A 80 10.88 6.90 -7.65
CA GLN A 80 11.58 7.81 -8.54
C GLN A 80 12.28 8.88 -7.71
N MET A 81 13.61 8.93 -7.84
CA MET A 81 14.43 9.95 -7.20
C MET A 81 14.36 11.24 -8.01
N GLY A 82 13.81 12.30 -7.41
CA GLY A 82 13.91 13.65 -7.92
C GLY A 82 15.11 14.39 -7.32
N MET A 83 15.37 15.62 -7.77
CA MET A 83 16.52 16.41 -7.26
C MET A 83 16.40 16.76 -5.76
N HIS A 84 15.19 16.89 -5.23
CA HIS A 84 14.94 17.31 -3.84
C HIS A 84 13.90 16.46 -3.12
N SER A 85 13.32 15.47 -3.79
CA SER A 85 12.29 14.61 -3.22
C SER A 85 12.27 13.25 -3.89
N MET A 86 11.80 12.25 -3.18
CA MET A 86 11.49 10.94 -3.73
C MET A 86 9.98 10.89 -3.96
N SER A 87 9.55 10.52 -5.16
CA SER A 87 8.15 10.20 -5.45
C SER A 87 7.93 8.70 -5.47
N MET A 88 6.78 8.27 -4.98
CA MET A 88 6.37 6.87 -4.95
C MET A 88 5.09 6.71 -5.76
N LEU A 89 5.13 5.88 -6.78
CA LEU A 89 3.95 5.45 -7.54
C LEU A 89 3.51 4.08 -7.03
N ALA A 90 2.22 3.89 -6.93
CA ALA A 90 1.62 2.66 -6.42
C ALA A 90 0.29 2.37 -7.12
N GLY A 91 -0.27 1.20 -6.87
CA GLY A 91 -1.54 0.82 -7.47
C GLY A 91 -1.48 0.75 -9.00
N ALA A 92 -2.51 1.26 -9.66
CA ALA A 92 -2.59 1.22 -11.12
C ALA A 92 -1.49 2.04 -11.82
N ASP A 93 -0.94 3.05 -11.15
CA ASP A 93 0.07 3.95 -11.73
C ASP A 93 1.42 3.26 -11.99
N ILE A 94 1.69 2.14 -11.34
CA ILE A 94 2.88 1.35 -11.63
C ILE A 94 2.81 0.62 -12.98
N GLY A 95 1.62 0.51 -13.58
CA GLY A 95 1.41 -0.06 -14.91
C GLY A 95 1.79 -1.54 -15.05
N ILE A 96 1.76 -2.33 -13.98
CA ILE A 96 1.96 -3.79 -14.00
C ILE A 96 0.64 -4.47 -14.33
N ASN A 97 0.64 -5.41 -15.26
CA ASN A 97 -0.51 -6.29 -15.50
C ASN A 97 -0.38 -7.61 -14.71
N MET A 98 -1.47 -8.40 -14.66
CA MET A 98 -1.50 -9.63 -13.87
C MET A 98 -0.47 -10.67 -14.32
N GLN A 99 -0.22 -10.80 -15.62
CA GLN A 99 0.80 -11.73 -16.14
C GLN A 99 2.20 -11.34 -15.68
N GLN A 100 2.51 -10.04 -15.68
CA GLN A 100 3.78 -9.53 -15.18
C GLN A 100 3.91 -9.74 -13.67
N ALA A 101 2.83 -9.48 -12.91
CA ALA A 101 2.80 -9.74 -11.46
C ALA A 101 3.05 -11.22 -11.15
N GLN A 102 2.43 -12.14 -11.87
CA GLN A 102 2.65 -13.59 -11.72
C GLN A 102 4.11 -13.99 -12.00
N ARG A 103 4.72 -13.43 -13.05
CA ARG A 103 6.14 -13.70 -13.37
C ARG A 103 7.09 -13.15 -12.31
N LEU A 104 6.83 -11.96 -11.79
CA LEU A 104 7.63 -11.37 -10.72
C LEU A 104 7.49 -12.16 -9.42
N CYS A 105 6.27 -12.53 -9.05
CA CYS A 105 6.02 -13.35 -7.86
C CYS A 105 6.70 -14.72 -7.96
N ALA A 106 6.59 -15.41 -9.11
CA ALA A 106 7.26 -16.69 -9.31
C ALA A 106 8.78 -16.57 -9.20
N GLY A 107 9.39 -15.53 -9.74
CA GLY A 107 10.81 -15.30 -9.61
C GLY A 107 11.25 -14.96 -8.18
N LEU A 108 10.42 -14.25 -7.41
CA LEU A 108 10.66 -14.02 -5.98
C LEU A 108 10.48 -15.30 -5.16
N ASP A 109 9.52 -16.17 -5.51
CA ASP A 109 9.36 -17.48 -4.89
C ASP A 109 10.63 -18.32 -5.06
N ASP A 110 11.19 -18.35 -6.27
CA ASP A 110 12.44 -19.05 -6.54
C ASP A 110 13.62 -18.46 -5.75
N PHE A 111 13.69 -17.12 -5.69
CA PHE A 111 14.75 -16.40 -4.98
C PHE A 111 14.72 -16.66 -3.45
N TYR A 112 13.52 -16.69 -2.86
CA TYR A 112 13.31 -16.92 -1.42
C TYR A 112 12.91 -18.36 -1.06
N GLN A 113 13.13 -19.32 -1.96
CA GLN A 113 12.77 -20.74 -1.74
C GLN A 113 13.42 -21.30 -0.45
N ALA A 114 14.68 -20.95 -0.19
CA ALA A 114 15.40 -21.41 0.99
C ALA A 114 14.80 -20.84 2.30
N ASP A 115 14.23 -19.65 2.25
CA ASP A 115 13.60 -18.99 3.39
C ASP A 115 12.14 -19.43 3.59
N GLY A 116 11.59 -20.20 2.66
CA GLY A 116 10.21 -20.66 2.68
C GLY A 116 9.18 -19.55 2.44
N TRP A 117 9.59 -18.45 1.82
CA TRP A 117 8.69 -17.36 1.47
C TRP A 117 7.99 -17.64 0.14
N ARG A 118 6.76 -17.19 0.03
CA ARG A 118 5.98 -17.26 -1.20
C ARG A 118 5.27 -15.95 -1.48
N PHE A 119 5.29 -15.52 -2.73
CA PHE A 119 4.65 -14.30 -3.20
C PHE A 119 3.47 -14.65 -4.11
N LEU A 120 2.27 -14.31 -3.70
CA LEU A 120 1.03 -14.67 -4.40
C LEU A 120 0.31 -13.41 -4.87
N PRO A 121 0.13 -13.17 -6.17
CA PRO A 121 -0.57 -12.01 -6.64
C PRO A 121 -2.09 -12.14 -6.42
N VAL A 122 -2.66 -11.30 -5.56
CA VAL A 122 -4.11 -11.11 -5.41
C VAL A 122 -4.65 -10.27 -6.55
N ARG A 123 -3.90 -9.20 -6.85
CA ARG A 123 -4.09 -8.28 -7.98
C ARG A 123 -2.72 -7.96 -8.56
N ALA A 124 -2.69 -7.33 -9.73
CA ALA A 124 -1.44 -6.91 -10.34
C ALA A 124 -0.58 -6.01 -9.42
N ASP A 125 -1.24 -5.14 -8.68
CA ASP A 125 -0.67 -4.14 -7.79
C ASP A 125 -0.75 -4.50 -6.29
N LEU A 126 -1.21 -5.71 -5.94
CA LEU A 126 -1.34 -6.16 -4.56
C LEU A 126 -1.06 -7.66 -4.47
N TRP A 127 -0.03 -8.01 -3.72
CA TRP A 127 0.39 -9.40 -3.52
C TRP A 127 0.26 -9.79 -2.05
N LEU A 128 0.23 -11.09 -1.77
CA LEU A 128 0.46 -11.65 -0.44
C LEU A 128 1.86 -12.25 -0.37
N LEU A 129 2.58 -11.88 0.67
CA LEU A 129 3.76 -12.56 1.14
C LEU A 129 3.33 -13.58 2.19
N VAL A 130 3.48 -14.87 1.89
CA VAL A 130 3.25 -15.98 2.82
C VAL A 130 4.59 -16.36 3.42
N LEU A 131 4.62 -16.49 4.74
CA LEU A 131 5.82 -16.69 5.54
C LEU A 131 5.73 -18.01 6.32
N PRO A 132 6.85 -18.62 6.71
CA PRO A 132 6.83 -19.82 7.56
C PRO A 132 6.31 -19.52 8.97
N ALA A 133 6.52 -18.31 9.48
CA ALA A 133 6.01 -17.82 10.75
C ALA A 133 5.73 -16.32 10.66
N LEU A 134 4.83 -15.78 11.50
CA LEU A 134 4.63 -14.34 11.59
C LEU A 134 5.81 -13.69 12.32
N PRO A 135 6.55 -12.80 11.66
CA PRO A 135 7.62 -12.06 12.31
C PRO A 135 7.05 -10.94 13.19
N ASP A 136 7.85 -10.51 14.16
CA ASP A 136 7.55 -9.34 14.99
C ASP A 136 8.04 -8.07 14.29
N TRP A 137 7.36 -7.69 13.21
CA TRP A 137 7.52 -6.40 12.56
C TRP A 137 6.16 -5.74 12.32
N GLN A 138 6.12 -4.44 12.42
CA GLN A 138 5.00 -3.61 12.03
C GLN A 138 5.45 -2.68 10.90
N VAL A 139 4.91 -2.92 9.72
CA VAL A 139 5.20 -2.10 8.54
C VAL A 139 3.96 -1.25 8.25
N PRO A 140 4.10 0.07 8.15
CA PRO A 140 2.97 0.93 7.83
C PRO A 140 2.32 0.53 6.50
N PRO A 141 0.98 0.54 6.44
CA PRO A 141 0.27 0.30 5.19
C PRO A 141 0.67 1.29 4.11
N LEU A 142 0.72 0.84 2.86
CA LEU A 142 1.11 1.67 1.73
C LEU A 142 0.36 3.02 1.63
N PRO A 143 -0.97 3.08 1.86
CA PRO A 143 -1.69 4.37 1.85
C PRO A 143 -1.17 5.39 2.86
N ASP A 144 -0.58 4.93 3.97
CA ASP A 144 -0.02 5.79 5.01
C ASP A 144 1.45 6.19 4.69
N ALA A 145 2.11 5.45 3.82
CA ALA A 145 3.48 5.73 3.39
C ALA A 145 3.55 6.67 2.17
N ILE A 146 2.53 6.68 1.33
CA ILE A 146 2.46 7.55 0.14
C ILE A 146 2.37 9.01 0.59
N GLY A 147 3.26 9.85 0.05
CA GLY A 147 3.33 11.26 0.38
C GLY A 147 4.20 11.62 1.59
N HIS A 148 4.72 10.62 2.33
CA HIS A 148 5.66 10.84 3.42
C HIS A 148 7.09 10.50 2.93
N ASN A 149 7.80 11.53 2.45
CA ASN A 149 9.14 11.38 1.86
C ASN A 149 10.26 11.72 2.85
N ASP A 150 9.92 11.98 4.10
CA ASP A 150 10.82 12.44 5.16
C ASP A 150 11.43 11.31 6.00
N GLY A 151 11.14 10.06 5.66
CA GLY A 151 11.61 8.88 6.39
C GLY A 151 10.96 8.68 7.77
N THR A 152 9.86 9.38 8.05
CA THR A 152 9.09 9.23 9.31
C THR A 152 8.35 7.91 9.36
N VAL A 153 8.02 7.33 8.20
CA VAL A 153 7.32 6.05 8.08
C VAL A 153 8.35 4.93 8.07
N ARG A 154 8.49 4.23 9.19
CA ARG A 154 9.49 3.16 9.38
C ARG A 154 8.83 1.88 9.86
N ALA A 155 9.48 0.75 9.56
CA ALA A 155 9.15 -0.52 10.18
C ALA A 155 9.57 -0.51 11.66
N GLU A 156 8.71 -1.05 12.52
CA GLU A 156 8.93 -1.21 13.96
C GLU A 156 8.87 -2.69 14.35
N GLY A 157 9.36 -3.04 15.55
CA GLY A 157 9.38 -4.40 16.07
C GLY A 157 10.78 -5.01 16.12
N ARG A 158 10.89 -6.19 16.75
CA ARG A 158 12.20 -6.87 16.93
C ARG A 158 12.83 -7.30 15.62
N ASP A 159 12.01 -7.68 14.65
CA ASP A 159 12.44 -8.19 13.36
C ASP A 159 12.46 -7.09 12.28
N ALA A 160 12.30 -5.81 12.67
CA ALA A 160 12.28 -4.69 11.73
C ALA A 160 13.56 -4.57 10.90
N ALA A 161 14.73 -4.87 11.50
CA ALA A 161 16.01 -4.85 10.79
C ALA A 161 16.08 -5.94 9.70
N ALA A 162 15.60 -7.15 10.00
CA ALA A 162 15.52 -8.24 9.04
C ALA A 162 14.56 -7.90 7.88
N TRP A 163 13.43 -7.25 8.20
CA TRP A 163 12.52 -6.74 7.18
C TRP A 163 13.20 -5.72 6.25
N LEU A 164 13.91 -4.74 6.79
CA LEU A 164 14.61 -3.72 5.98
C LEU A 164 15.68 -4.33 5.07
N GLN A 165 16.40 -5.37 5.55
CA GLN A 165 17.32 -6.12 4.74
C GLN A 165 16.60 -6.82 3.58
N ALA A 166 15.56 -7.60 3.88
CA ALA A 166 14.78 -8.30 2.87
C ALA A 166 14.13 -7.33 1.86
N GLN A 167 13.62 -6.19 2.32
CA GLN A 167 13.09 -5.15 1.45
C GLN A 167 14.15 -4.63 0.48
N THR A 168 15.38 -4.42 0.94
CA THR A 168 16.50 -3.99 0.10
C THR A 168 16.86 -5.05 -0.94
N GLU A 169 16.93 -6.32 -0.54
CA GLU A 169 17.20 -7.43 -1.44
C GLU A 169 16.11 -7.57 -2.52
N ILE A 170 14.84 -7.49 -2.13
CA ILE A 170 13.70 -7.49 -3.06
C ILE A 170 13.80 -6.31 -4.05
N GLN A 171 14.14 -5.12 -3.56
CA GLN A 171 14.32 -3.94 -4.43
C GLN A 171 15.44 -4.15 -5.45
N MET A 172 16.58 -4.69 -5.02
CA MET A 172 17.72 -4.98 -5.91
C MET A 172 17.35 -6.04 -6.94
N TRP A 173 16.66 -7.09 -6.51
CA TRP A 173 16.19 -8.15 -7.40
C TRP A 173 15.19 -7.61 -8.44
N LEU A 174 14.19 -6.85 -7.99
CA LEU A 174 13.20 -6.21 -8.87
C LEU A 174 13.85 -5.23 -9.84
N HIS A 175 14.83 -4.44 -9.39
CA HIS A 175 15.54 -3.48 -10.25
C HIS A 175 16.31 -4.19 -11.36
N SER A 176 16.95 -5.31 -11.08
CA SER A 176 17.72 -6.09 -12.06
C SER A 176 16.85 -7.00 -12.95
N HIS A 177 15.56 -7.15 -12.65
CA HIS A 177 14.69 -8.07 -13.37
C HIS A 177 14.43 -7.58 -14.82
N PRO A 178 14.52 -8.45 -15.84
CA PRO A 178 14.39 -8.06 -17.27
C PRO A 178 13.09 -7.31 -17.58
N LEU A 179 11.97 -7.69 -16.97
CA LEU A 179 10.68 -6.98 -17.13
C LEU A 179 10.75 -5.50 -16.75
N ASN A 180 11.55 -5.15 -15.76
CA ASN A 180 11.70 -3.76 -15.34
C ASN A 180 12.70 -3.01 -16.24
N ALA A 181 13.73 -3.68 -16.75
CA ALA A 181 14.65 -3.10 -17.72
C ALA A 181 13.94 -2.72 -19.03
N GLU A 182 12.93 -3.48 -19.47
CA GLU A 182 12.11 -3.15 -20.63
C GLU A 182 11.20 -1.93 -20.39
N ARG A 183 10.77 -1.72 -19.15
CA ARG A 183 9.87 -0.62 -18.75
C ARG A 183 10.60 0.71 -18.53
N GLN A 184 11.90 0.69 -18.34
CA GLN A 184 12.74 1.89 -18.16
C GLN A 184 13.19 2.51 -19.49
N ARG A 185 12.88 1.87 -20.63
CA ARG A 185 13.15 2.36 -21.98
C ARG A 185 11.97 3.11 -22.56
#